data_04c90180dbdd7a9b97d8fabae47d1845
#
_entry.id   04c90180dbdd7a9b97d8fabae47d1845
#
_cell.length_a   1.000
_cell.length_b   1.000
_cell.length_c   1.000
_cell.angle_alpha   90.00
_cell.angle_beta   90.00
_cell.angle_gamma   90.00
#
_symmetry.space_group_name_H-M   'P 1'
#
loop_
_entity.id
_entity.type
_entity.pdbx_description
1 polymer ?
#
loop_
_entity_poly.entity_id
_entity_poly.type
_entity_poly.pdbx_seq_one_letter_code
_entity_poly.pdbx_strand_id
1 'polypeptide(L)'
;DRAHVCHHLSQHKQYETVDPRVIVEGKGMRVWDAKGKEHLDAVSGGVWTVNVGYGRESIADAVRDQLVKMNYFAGAAGSIPGSVFAKRLIEKMPGLSRVYYSNSG
;
A
#
# COMPACT_ATOMS: atom_id res chain seq x y z
N ASP A 1 11.77 6.38 -16.03
CA ASP A 1 12.10 6.25 -14.62
C ASP A 1 13.35 7.05 -14.25
N ARG A 2 14.53 6.63 -14.71
CA ARG A 2 15.86 7.21 -14.41
C ARG A 2 15.94 8.74 -14.56
N ALA A 3 15.28 9.32 -15.53
CA ALA A 3 15.33 10.75 -15.84
C ALA A 3 14.38 11.60 -14.98
N HIS A 4 13.36 11.01 -14.36
CA HIS A 4 12.25 11.76 -13.78
C HIS A 4 11.82 11.29 -12.38
N VAL A 5 12.36 10.19 -11.87
CA VAL A 5 11.95 9.62 -10.57
C VAL A 5 13.07 9.68 -9.56
N CYS A 6 12.78 10.23 -8.39
CA CYS A 6 13.67 10.20 -7.24
C CYS A 6 13.29 8.98 -6.37
N HIS A 7 14.13 7.96 -6.35
CA HIS A 7 13.89 6.75 -5.56
C HIS A 7 14.22 6.96 -4.08
N HIS A 8 13.31 6.52 -3.22
CA HIS A 8 13.54 6.52 -1.78
C HIS A 8 14.64 5.53 -1.38
N LEU A 9 15.33 5.81 -0.30
CA LEU A 9 16.31 4.91 0.35
C LEU A 9 17.39 4.39 -0.60
N SER A 10 17.76 5.15 -1.62
CA SER A 10 18.78 4.77 -2.60
C SER A 10 19.78 5.88 -2.88
N GLN A 11 21.01 5.48 -3.17
CA GLN A 11 22.04 6.39 -3.66
C GLN A 11 21.84 6.62 -5.16
N HIS A 12 21.35 7.79 -5.55
CA HIS A 12 21.03 8.11 -6.94
C HIS A 12 22.21 8.02 -7.89
N LYS A 13 23.43 8.23 -7.40
CA LYS A 13 24.65 8.11 -8.19
C LYS A 13 24.82 6.72 -8.82
N GLN A 14 24.32 5.67 -8.18
CA GLN A 14 24.38 4.31 -8.76
C GLN A 14 23.61 4.20 -10.09
N TYR A 15 22.58 5.02 -10.29
CA TYR A 15 21.77 5.00 -11.50
C TYR A 15 22.44 5.71 -12.69
N GLU A 16 23.62 6.26 -12.53
CA GLU A 16 24.46 6.71 -13.66
C GLU A 16 24.97 5.51 -14.46
N THR A 17 25.18 4.36 -13.81
CA THR A 17 25.78 3.16 -14.39
C THR A 17 24.87 1.93 -14.37
N VAL A 18 23.89 1.86 -13.46
CA VAL A 18 22.98 0.73 -13.30
C VAL A 18 21.54 1.20 -13.47
N ASP A 19 20.77 0.51 -14.30
CA ASP A 19 19.34 0.82 -14.44
C ASP A 19 18.56 0.48 -13.17
N PRO A 20 17.62 1.35 -12.75
CA PRO A 20 16.72 1.04 -11.67
C PRO A 20 15.90 -0.22 -11.97
N ARG A 21 15.67 -1.03 -10.95
CA ARG A 21 14.77 -2.17 -11.09
C ARG A 21 13.33 -1.68 -11.09
N VAL A 22 12.61 -1.92 -12.16
CA VAL A 22 11.20 -1.58 -12.29
C VAL A 22 10.37 -2.83 -12.08
N ILE A 23 9.60 -2.89 -11.00
CA ILE A 23 8.66 -3.99 -10.72
C ILE A 23 7.33 -3.66 -11.39
N VAL A 24 6.78 -4.62 -12.12
CA VAL A 24 5.58 -4.43 -12.97
C VAL A 24 4.39 -5.28 -12.54
N GLU A 25 4.64 -6.37 -11.81
CA GLU A 25 3.59 -7.30 -11.39
C GLU A 25 3.93 -7.92 -10.04
N GLY A 26 2.90 -8.32 -9.27
CA GLY A 26 3.06 -9.06 -8.04
C GLY A 26 1.90 -10.02 -7.80
N LYS A 27 2.21 -11.22 -7.26
CA LYS A 27 1.23 -12.23 -6.84
C LYS A 27 1.73 -12.97 -5.61
N GLY A 28 0.94 -12.94 -4.54
CA GLY A 28 1.34 -13.52 -3.26
C GLY A 28 2.61 -12.84 -2.73
N MET A 29 3.71 -13.59 -2.64
CA MET A 29 5.02 -13.10 -2.20
C MET A 29 6.01 -12.94 -3.37
N ARG A 30 5.56 -13.05 -4.61
CA ARG A 30 6.42 -12.99 -5.79
C ARG A 30 6.14 -11.71 -6.56
N VAL A 31 7.20 -11.15 -7.15
CA VAL A 31 7.12 -9.97 -8.00
C VAL A 31 7.94 -10.19 -9.27
N TRP A 32 7.55 -9.54 -10.36
CA TRP A 32 8.25 -9.60 -11.63
C TRP A 32 8.72 -8.21 -12.04
N ASP A 33 9.94 -8.15 -12.51
CA ASP A 33 10.48 -6.92 -13.05
C ASP A 33 10.13 -6.73 -14.54
N ALA A 34 10.39 -5.54 -15.06
CA ALA A 34 10.13 -5.19 -16.46
C ALA A 34 10.93 -6.02 -17.49
N LYS A 35 11.91 -6.82 -17.04
CA LYS A 35 12.65 -7.78 -17.86
C LYS A 35 12.06 -9.19 -17.79
N GLY A 36 10.93 -9.35 -17.08
CA GLY A 36 10.25 -10.64 -16.89
C GLY A 36 10.90 -11.54 -15.84
N LYS A 37 11.90 -11.07 -15.10
CA LYS A 37 12.53 -11.85 -14.05
C LYS A 37 11.68 -11.87 -12.79
N GLU A 38 11.46 -13.08 -12.27
CA GLU A 38 10.80 -13.31 -10.99
C GLU A 38 11.74 -13.07 -9.81
N HIS A 39 11.20 -12.45 -8.75
CA HIS A 39 11.87 -12.24 -7.48
C HIS A 39 10.95 -12.63 -6.32
N LEU A 40 11.52 -13.16 -5.25
CA LEU A 40 10.81 -13.30 -3.98
C LEU A 40 10.86 -11.97 -3.22
N ASP A 41 9.71 -11.44 -2.88
CA ASP A 41 9.60 -10.27 -2.00
C ASP A 41 9.55 -10.73 -0.53
N ALA A 42 10.69 -10.73 0.11
CA ALA A 42 10.83 -11.09 1.53
C ALA A 42 10.65 -9.89 2.48
N VAL A 43 10.39 -8.69 1.94
CA VAL A 43 10.32 -7.44 2.72
C VAL A 43 8.97 -6.73 2.60
N SER A 44 7.97 -7.40 2.01
CA SER A 44 6.60 -6.89 1.94
C SER A 44 6.51 -5.50 1.26
N GLY A 45 6.93 -5.42 0.00
CA GLY A 45 6.96 -4.18 -0.79
C GLY A 45 8.17 -3.30 -0.51
N GLY A 46 9.22 -3.85 0.07
CA GLY A 46 10.46 -3.15 0.41
C GLY A 46 10.40 -2.37 1.73
N VAL A 47 9.21 -2.04 2.24
CA VAL A 47 9.00 -1.23 3.46
C VAL A 47 7.83 -1.72 4.32
N TRP A 48 7.59 -3.02 4.36
CA TRP A 48 6.59 -3.70 5.21
C TRP A 48 5.13 -3.28 4.95
N THR A 49 4.78 -2.91 3.74
CA THR A 49 3.46 -2.33 3.42
C THR A 49 2.50 -3.30 2.74
N VAL A 50 2.97 -4.47 2.30
CA VAL A 50 2.18 -5.47 1.56
C VAL A 50 2.04 -6.77 2.36
N ASN A 51 1.65 -6.68 3.62
CA ASN A 51 1.64 -7.80 4.57
C ASN A 51 0.68 -8.94 4.20
N VAL A 52 -0.34 -8.67 3.39
CA VAL A 52 -1.28 -9.69 2.91
C VAL A 52 -0.89 -10.28 1.55
N GLY A 53 0.23 -9.86 0.98
CA GLY A 53 0.71 -10.25 -0.35
C GLY A 53 0.03 -9.49 -1.48
N TYR A 54 0.59 -9.64 -2.68
CA TYR A 54 0.13 -8.99 -3.91
C TYR A 54 -1.06 -9.71 -4.54
N GLY A 55 -1.81 -9.02 -5.41
CA GLY A 55 -2.85 -9.60 -6.26
C GLY A 55 -4.07 -10.10 -5.48
N ARG A 56 -4.47 -9.44 -4.41
CA ARG A 56 -5.66 -9.75 -3.61
C ARG A 56 -6.90 -9.14 -4.25
N GLU A 57 -7.54 -9.88 -5.15
CA GLU A 57 -8.72 -9.43 -5.90
C GLU A 57 -9.86 -8.97 -4.98
N SER A 58 -10.14 -9.70 -3.90
CA SER A 58 -11.20 -9.33 -2.95
C SER A 58 -10.97 -7.97 -2.28
N ILE A 59 -9.70 -7.58 -2.06
CA ILE A 59 -9.36 -6.25 -1.53
C ILE A 59 -9.52 -5.20 -2.63
N ALA A 60 -9.04 -5.49 -3.84
CA ALA A 60 -9.15 -4.59 -4.98
C ALA A 60 -10.62 -4.30 -5.32
N ASP A 61 -11.48 -5.32 -5.33
CA ASP A 61 -12.92 -5.18 -5.57
C ASP A 61 -13.59 -4.33 -4.49
N ALA A 62 -13.31 -4.60 -3.22
CA ALA A 62 -13.86 -3.81 -2.11
C ALA A 62 -13.43 -2.33 -2.18
N VAL A 63 -12.17 -2.07 -2.53
CA VAL A 63 -11.66 -0.70 -2.73
C VAL A 63 -12.32 -0.04 -3.94
N ARG A 64 -12.40 -0.73 -5.07
CA ARG A 64 -13.08 -0.25 -6.27
C ARG A 64 -14.52 0.12 -5.99
N ASP A 65 -15.28 -0.76 -5.36
CA ASP A 65 -16.71 -0.54 -5.08
C ASP A 65 -16.91 0.66 -4.15
N GLN A 66 -16.04 0.82 -3.16
CA GLN A 66 -16.09 1.97 -2.27
C GLN A 66 -15.72 3.27 -3.00
N LEU A 67 -14.70 3.26 -3.86
CA LEU A 67 -14.29 4.45 -4.63
C LEU A 67 -15.36 4.89 -5.61
N VAL A 68 -16.04 3.96 -6.26
CA VAL A 68 -17.18 4.25 -7.15
C VAL A 68 -18.35 4.85 -6.38
N LYS A 69 -18.59 4.40 -5.16
CA LYS A 69 -19.69 4.86 -4.32
C LYS A 69 -19.40 6.21 -3.67
N MET A 70 -18.23 6.35 -3.05
CA MET A 70 -17.77 7.54 -2.34
C MET A 70 -16.29 7.38 -2.00
N ASN A 71 -15.45 8.21 -2.57
CA ASN A 71 -14.00 8.18 -2.34
C ASN A 71 -13.58 9.06 -1.16
N TYR A 72 -14.15 10.26 -1.04
CA TYR A 72 -13.77 11.21 -0.01
C TYR A 72 -14.87 12.23 0.26
N PHE A 73 -15.02 12.59 1.53
CA PHE A 73 -15.80 13.75 1.95
C PHE A 73 -15.12 14.42 3.15
N ALA A 74 -14.87 15.72 3.05
CA ALA A 74 -14.16 16.50 4.07
C ALA A 74 -15.07 17.00 5.20
N GLY A 75 -14.48 17.52 6.26
CA GLY A 75 -15.12 18.17 7.37
C GLY A 75 -15.55 17.23 8.49
N ALA A 76 -16.62 17.59 9.21
CA ALA A 76 -17.10 16.85 10.38
C ALA A 76 -17.94 15.60 10.03
N ALA A 77 -18.05 15.26 8.75
CA ALA A 77 -18.81 14.08 8.32
C ALA A 77 -18.01 12.80 8.52
N GLY A 78 -18.67 11.77 9.02
CA GLY A 78 -18.11 10.43 9.12
C GLY A 78 -18.32 9.61 7.84
N SER A 79 -17.65 8.48 7.75
CA SER A 79 -17.87 7.48 6.70
C SER A 79 -18.23 6.11 7.30
N ILE A 80 -19.06 5.35 6.61
CA ILE A 80 -19.43 4.00 7.07
C ILE A 80 -18.20 3.09 7.18
N PRO A 81 -17.31 2.99 6.17
CA PRO A 81 -16.12 2.16 6.28
C PRO A 81 -15.21 2.57 7.45
N GLY A 82 -14.99 3.87 7.64
CA GLY A 82 -14.19 4.39 8.74
C GLY A 82 -14.78 4.03 10.12
N SER A 83 -16.11 4.21 10.28
CA SER A 83 -16.79 3.88 11.54
C SER A 83 -16.76 2.39 11.86
N VAL A 84 -16.98 1.54 10.84
CA VAL A 84 -16.91 0.07 11.01
C VAL A 84 -15.48 -0.38 11.33
N PHE A 85 -14.49 0.19 10.67
CA PHE A 85 -13.08 -0.12 10.94
C PHE A 85 -12.67 0.33 12.35
N ALA A 86 -13.04 1.54 12.76
CA ALA A 86 -12.78 2.03 14.13
C ALA A 86 -13.36 1.09 15.19
N LYS A 87 -14.62 0.67 15.04
CA LYS A 87 -15.24 -0.29 15.95
C LYS A 87 -14.43 -1.58 16.05
N ARG A 88 -14.12 -2.22 14.93
CA ARG A 88 -13.36 -3.48 14.88
C ARG A 88 -11.96 -3.35 15.46
N LEU A 89 -11.32 -2.18 15.29
CA LEU A 89 -9.99 -1.92 15.85
C LEU A 89 -10.04 -1.79 17.38
N ILE A 90 -10.98 -1.01 17.90
CA ILE A 90 -11.18 -0.83 19.35
C ILE A 90 -11.52 -2.14 20.06
N GLU A 91 -12.31 -3.02 19.45
CA GLU A 91 -12.62 -4.36 20.00
C GLU A 91 -11.34 -5.21 20.22
N LYS A 92 -10.24 -4.91 19.53
CA LYS A 92 -8.95 -5.61 19.65
C LYS A 92 -7.94 -4.88 20.53
N MET A 93 -8.27 -3.70 21.03
CA MET A 93 -7.37 -2.82 21.79
C MET A 93 -7.99 -2.44 23.16
N PRO A 94 -7.95 -3.34 24.16
CA PRO A 94 -8.52 -3.08 25.48
C PRO A 94 -7.98 -1.79 26.11
N GLY A 95 -8.87 -0.99 26.68
CA GLY A 95 -8.50 0.27 27.32
C GLY A 95 -8.53 1.50 26.38
N LEU A 96 -8.70 1.30 25.08
CA LEU A 96 -8.92 2.39 24.12
C LEU A 96 -10.40 2.49 23.75
N SER A 97 -10.87 3.72 23.45
CA SER A 97 -12.28 3.98 23.19
C SER A 97 -12.55 4.71 21.88
N ARG A 98 -11.52 5.30 21.26
CA ARG A 98 -11.66 6.09 20.04
C ARG A 98 -10.47 5.92 19.11
N VAL A 99 -10.70 6.11 17.82
CA VAL A 99 -9.69 6.10 16.76
C VAL A 99 -9.59 7.50 16.15
N TYR A 100 -8.37 7.98 16.01
CA TYR A 100 -8.05 9.15 15.21
C TYR A 100 -7.32 8.71 13.94
N TYR A 101 -7.80 9.13 12.78
CA TYR A 101 -7.16 8.81 11.51
C TYR A 101 -6.23 9.95 11.09
N SER A 102 -5.00 9.61 10.74
CA SER A 102 -4.00 10.55 10.20
C SER A 102 -3.39 10.00 8.91
N ASN A 103 -2.68 10.86 8.18
CA ASN A 103 -1.97 10.45 6.95
C ASN A 103 -0.56 9.92 7.23
N SER A 104 -0.05 10.14 8.41
CA SER A 104 1.29 9.71 8.84
C SER A 104 1.35 9.55 10.35
N GLY A 105 2.38 8.89 10.80
CA GLY A 105 2.62 8.68 12.24
C GLY A 105 3.01 9.94 13.03
#